data_e25b7b96a337c7e2501974f84ff453a7
#
_entry.id   e25b7b96a337c7e2501974f84ff453a7
#
_cell.length_a   1.000
_cell.length_b   1.000
_cell.length_c   1.000
_cell.angle_alpha   90.00
_cell.angle_beta   90.00
_cell.angle_gamma   90.00
#
_symmetry.space_group_name_H-M   'P 1'
#
loop_
_entity.id
_entity.type
_entity.pdbx_description
1 polymer ?
#
loop_
_entity_poly.entity_id
_entity_poly.type
_entity_poly.pdbx_seq_one_letter_code
_entity_poly.pdbx_strand_id
1 'polypeptide(L)'
;MKKCSKPIRNRIVISALVLIVFGMLTACTTDSQPEDDSTMNAEEIRSFAISVPDEVLTDLNDRLERTRLPDQIPGTGWDYGMNREYLKELIEYWKDEFDWRDQEEKLNSFDHFKTAIDGLDVHFIHAPSPVDGASPLLLTHGWPGSFVEFIDIIGPLTNPEAYGGNPADAFHVVIPSLPGYGFSDKPEERGYNPERMADVLASLMERLGYERYVAQGGDWGAIIGRVLAGNYADRLIGLHSNFLLGGPPRGVADPQEGVPVEELEFRQERARAFANESAYQSLQGTKPQSLGYGLNDSPAGLAAWIVEKFHGWSDHDGDLESVFTKDQLLTNVTLYWVTQTITSASRIYYESRRTPATRPVGFIEVPTGAAIFPKEISFTPRKWAEAQYNIVHWTVMPRGGHFAALEQPDLLVQDIRDFFAGLR
;
A
#
# COMPACT_ATOMS: atom_id res chain seq x y z
N MET A 1 31.49 54.74 24.10
CA MET A 1 31.03 55.81 25.03
C MET A 1 29.72 55.32 25.68
N LYS A 2 29.81 55.21 27.01
CA LYS A 2 28.80 55.39 28.06
C LYS A 2 27.43 54.76 27.88
N LYS A 3 27.13 53.64 28.59
CA LYS A 3 26.53 53.60 29.95
C LYS A 3 25.11 54.21 30.01
N CYS A 4 24.08 53.42 30.36
CA CYS A 4 23.61 53.45 31.73
C CYS A 4 22.56 52.35 31.98
N SER A 5 22.77 51.63 33.07
CA SER A 5 21.93 50.68 33.76
C SER A 5 20.98 51.38 34.74
N LYS A 6 19.82 50.79 35.08
CA LYS A 6 19.45 50.49 36.45
C LYS A 6 18.02 49.90 36.60
N PRO A 7 17.78 49.10 37.66
CA PRO A 7 16.59 48.26 37.85
C PRO A 7 15.61 48.87 38.88
N ILE A 8 14.37 48.38 38.93
CA ILE A 8 13.41 48.61 40.03
C ILE A 8 12.72 47.30 40.39
N ARG A 9 12.95 46.86 41.45
CA ARG A 9 12.63 46.51 42.83
C ARG A 9 11.17 46.05 43.05
N ASN A 10 11.12 44.82 43.65
CA ASN A 10 10.06 44.15 44.44
C ASN A 10 9.07 45.04 45.19
N ARG A 11 7.83 44.60 45.24
CA ARG A 11 7.00 44.68 46.46
C ARG A 11 6.17 43.40 46.62
N ILE A 12 6.51 42.70 47.71
CA ILE A 12 5.74 41.67 48.40
C ILE A 12 4.63 42.37 49.18
N VAL A 13 3.41 41.87 49.07
CA VAL A 13 2.36 42.17 50.08
C VAL A 13 1.81 40.84 50.57
N ILE A 14 2.12 40.58 51.81
CA ILE A 14 1.56 39.50 52.63
C ILE A 14 0.29 40.10 53.27
N SER A 15 -0.81 39.39 53.20
CA SER A 15 -1.93 39.61 54.14
C SER A 15 -2.54 38.28 54.55
N ALA A 16 -2.73 38.17 55.85
CA ALA A 16 -2.98 37.00 56.64
C ALA A 16 -4.48 36.62 56.73
N LEU A 17 -4.66 35.34 56.91
CA LEU A 17 -5.59 34.58 57.75
C LEU A 17 -6.87 35.23 58.25
N VAL A 18 -7.99 34.56 57.99
CA VAL A 18 -9.04 34.28 58.96
C VAL A 18 -9.63 32.90 58.70
N LEU A 19 -9.48 31.97 59.64
CA LEU A 19 -10.22 30.71 59.75
C LEU A 19 -11.65 31.00 60.26
N ILE A 20 -12.65 30.46 59.61
CA ILE A 20 -13.94 30.19 60.22
C ILE A 20 -14.30 28.74 59.91
N VAL A 21 -14.31 27.92 60.94
CA VAL A 21 -14.81 26.55 60.98
C VAL A 21 -16.34 26.60 61.10
N PHE A 22 -17.06 26.08 60.12
CA PHE A 22 -18.46 25.70 60.28
C PHE A 22 -18.61 24.26 59.80
N GLY A 23 -18.82 23.36 60.72
CA GLY A 23 -19.17 21.98 60.43
C GLY A 23 -20.61 21.90 59.97
N MET A 24 -20.80 21.23 58.86
CA MET A 24 -22.08 20.62 58.53
C MET A 24 -21.81 19.21 57.96
N LEU A 25 -22.31 18.24 58.67
CA LEU A 25 -22.49 16.87 58.18
C LEU A 25 -23.44 16.92 56.99
N THR A 26 -22.95 16.48 55.82
CA THR A 26 -23.82 16.06 54.72
C THR A 26 -23.41 14.66 54.30
N ALA A 27 -24.43 13.83 54.19
CA ALA A 27 -24.35 12.40 53.88
C ALA A 27 -23.59 12.16 52.58
N CYS A 28 -22.66 11.18 52.60
CA CYS A 28 -22.10 10.57 51.40
C CYS A 28 -23.26 9.87 50.63
N THR A 29 -23.71 10.48 49.55
CA THR A 29 -24.26 9.74 48.40
C THR A 29 -23.06 9.38 47.54
N THR A 30 -22.72 8.13 47.52
CA THR A 30 -21.80 7.57 46.50
C THR A 30 -22.48 7.69 45.13
N ASP A 31 -22.16 8.79 44.47
CA ASP A 31 -22.39 8.92 43.04
C ASP A 31 -21.32 8.03 42.40
N SER A 32 -21.73 6.83 41.99
CA SER A 32 -20.95 5.97 41.12
C SER A 32 -20.86 6.66 39.76
N GLN A 33 -19.75 7.38 39.51
CA GLN A 33 -19.39 7.70 38.13
C GLN A 33 -19.33 6.37 37.34
N PRO A 34 -19.85 6.34 36.15
CA PRO A 34 -19.61 5.20 35.27
C PRO A 34 -18.09 5.11 35.09
N GLU A 35 -17.52 3.96 35.46
CA GLU A 35 -16.16 3.60 35.10
C GLU A 35 -16.06 3.78 33.59
N ASP A 36 -15.17 4.66 33.18
CA ASP A 36 -14.75 4.82 31.80
C ASP A 36 -14.04 3.50 31.39
N ASP A 37 -14.80 2.59 30.80
CA ASP A 37 -14.36 1.26 30.33
C ASP A 37 -13.53 1.39 29.05
N SER A 38 -12.64 2.38 29.00
CA SER A 38 -11.77 2.67 27.85
C SER A 38 -10.35 2.11 27.99
N THR A 39 -10.15 1.02 28.72
CA THR A 39 -9.01 0.13 28.45
C THR A 39 -9.44 -0.93 27.45
N MET A 40 -9.83 -0.50 26.25
CA MET A 40 -9.89 -1.42 25.12
C MET A 40 -8.49 -2.01 24.95
N ASN A 41 -8.42 -3.33 24.97
CA ASN A 41 -7.17 -4.05 24.77
C ASN A 41 -6.60 -3.63 23.41
N ALA A 42 -5.50 -2.87 23.41
CA ALA A 42 -4.89 -2.33 22.19
C ALA A 42 -4.51 -3.41 21.16
N GLU A 43 -4.50 -4.68 21.59
CA GLU A 43 -4.19 -5.84 20.74
C GLU A 43 -5.45 -6.52 20.12
N GLU A 44 -6.65 -6.04 20.42
CA GLU A 44 -7.88 -6.62 19.93
C GLU A 44 -8.06 -6.42 18.42
N ILE A 45 -8.50 -7.48 17.74
CA ILE A 45 -8.95 -7.41 16.34
C ILE A 45 -10.41 -6.97 16.34
N ARG A 46 -10.68 -5.80 15.77
CA ARG A 46 -12.01 -5.19 15.74
C ARG A 46 -12.57 -5.22 14.33
N SER A 47 -13.83 -5.60 14.17
CA SER A 47 -14.52 -5.46 12.89
C SER A 47 -14.54 -3.99 12.45
N PHE A 48 -14.37 -3.78 11.16
CA PHE A 48 -14.40 -2.47 10.53
C PHE A 48 -15.35 -2.53 9.34
N ALA A 49 -16.10 -1.48 9.09
CA ALA A 49 -16.87 -1.30 7.88
C ALA A 49 -16.50 0.03 7.25
N ILE A 50 -16.36 0.04 5.94
CA ILE A 50 -16.17 1.27 5.18
C ILE A 50 -17.49 2.04 5.21
N SER A 51 -17.44 3.28 5.70
CA SER A 51 -18.59 4.18 5.76
C SER A 51 -18.11 5.61 5.61
N VAL A 52 -18.04 6.07 4.38
CA VAL A 52 -17.60 7.44 4.07
C VAL A 52 -18.74 8.41 4.34
N PRO A 53 -18.56 9.46 5.15
CA PRO A 53 -19.59 10.46 5.41
C PRO A 53 -20.06 11.16 4.12
N ASP A 54 -21.38 11.46 4.02
CA ASP A 54 -21.95 12.09 2.83
C ASP A 54 -21.35 13.50 2.54
N GLU A 55 -20.92 14.20 3.59
CA GLU A 55 -20.26 15.49 3.43
C GLU A 55 -18.92 15.39 2.70
N VAL A 56 -18.19 14.25 2.85
CA VAL A 56 -16.93 14.01 2.14
C VAL A 56 -17.18 13.80 0.65
N LEU A 57 -18.23 13.07 0.31
CA LEU A 57 -18.62 12.84 -1.09
C LEU A 57 -19.20 14.11 -1.72
N THR A 58 -19.92 14.91 -0.95
CA THR A 58 -20.42 16.22 -1.40
C THR A 58 -19.26 17.17 -1.68
N ASP A 59 -18.27 17.28 -0.79
CA ASP A 59 -17.05 18.09 -1.02
C ASP A 59 -16.27 17.60 -2.25
N LEU A 60 -16.18 16.30 -2.45
CA LEU A 60 -15.58 15.72 -3.67
C LEU A 60 -16.28 16.23 -4.93
N ASN A 61 -17.60 16.09 -5.00
CA ASN A 61 -18.38 16.52 -6.16
C ASN A 61 -18.27 18.04 -6.40
N ASP A 62 -18.37 18.85 -5.33
CA ASP A 62 -18.20 20.30 -5.40
C ASP A 62 -16.84 20.71 -5.98
N ARG A 63 -15.78 19.95 -5.67
CA ARG A 63 -14.43 20.20 -6.19
C ARG A 63 -14.27 19.73 -7.63
N LEU A 64 -14.86 18.61 -8.00
CA LEU A 64 -14.89 18.12 -9.38
C LEU A 64 -15.58 19.13 -10.30
N GLU A 65 -16.70 19.72 -9.88
CA GLU A 65 -17.41 20.76 -10.64
C GLU A 65 -16.58 22.03 -10.87
N ARG A 66 -15.68 22.37 -9.91
CA ARG A 66 -14.83 23.57 -9.99
C ARG A 66 -13.47 23.28 -10.59
N THR A 67 -13.26 22.08 -11.18
CA THR A 67 -11.98 21.69 -11.76
C THR A 67 -11.53 22.66 -12.84
N ARG A 68 -10.27 23.09 -12.74
CA ARG A 68 -9.59 23.91 -13.74
C ARG A 68 -8.52 23.06 -14.42
N LEU A 69 -8.78 22.64 -15.62
CA LEU A 69 -7.81 21.89 -16.40
C LEU A 69 -6.72 22.84 -16.95
N PRO A 70 -5.43 22.42 -16.93
CA PRO A 70 -4.36 23.15 -17.61
C PRO A 70 -4.54 23.07 -19.12
N ASP A 71 -3.78 23.89 -19.86
CA ASP A 71 -3.60 23.71 -21.28
C ASP A 71 -2.80 22.44 -21.59
N GLN A 72 -2.92 21.96 -22.83
CA GLN A 72 -2.11 20.87 -23.37
C GLN A 72 -1.73 21.21 -24.81
N ILE A 73 -0.50 20.92 -25.21
CA ILE A 73 -0.06 21.08 -26.59
C ILE A 73 -0.85 20.11 -27.47
N PRO A 74 -1.52 20.57 -28.53
CA PRO A 74 -2.32 19.70 -29.38
C PRO A 74 -1.50 18.54 -29.97
N GLY A 75 -2.07 17.31 -29.91
CA GLY A 75 -1.47 16.11 -30.49
C GLY A 75 -0.42 15.43 -29.63
N THR A 76 -0.15 15.90 -28.41
CA THR A 76 0.85 15.26 -27.52
C THR A 76 0.32 14.05 -26.74
N GLY A 77 -0.99 13.86 -26.67
CA GLY A 77 -1.58 12.71 -25.97
C GLY A 77 -1.08 12.57 -24.53
N TRP A 78 -0.39 11.47 -24.24
CA TRP A 78 0.22 11.16 -22.94
C TRP A 78 1.71 11.53 -22.82
N ASP A 79 2.34 12.11 -23.85
CA ASP A 79 3.79 12.37 -23.89
C ASP A 79 4.28 13.28 -22.75
N TYR A 80 3.43 14.19 -22.28
CA TYR A 80 3.71 15.13 -21.18
C TYR A 80 3.12 14.69 -19.84
N GLY A 81 2.65 13.45 -19.73
CA GLY A 81 1.93 12.92 -18.58
C GLY A 81 0.45 12.73 -18.88
N MET A 82 -0.40 12.92 -17.87
CA MET A 82 -1.85 12.72 -17.98
C MET A 82 -2.47 13.42 -19.18
N ASN A 83 -3.14 12.64 -20.05
CA ASN A 83 -3.87 13.19 -21.19
C ASN A 83 -5.05 14.03 -20.71
N ARG A 84 -5.10 15.29 -21.17
CA ARG A 84 -6.10 16.27 -20.72
C ARG A 84 -7.54 15.88 -21.10
N GLU A 85 -7.75 15.37 -22.32
CA GLU A 85 -9.11 15.02 -22.75
C GLU A 85 -9.59 13.76 -22.03
N TYR A 86 -8.71 12.76 -21.84
CA TYR A 86 -9.04 11.59 -21.05
C TYR A 86 -9.37 11.96 -19.60
N LEU A 87 -8.56 12.83 -18.96
CA LEU A 87 -8.85 13.30 -17.60
C LEU A 87 -10.20 14.03 -17.52
N LYS A 88 -10.53 14.83 -18.54
CA LYS A 88 -11.82 15.52 -18.60
C LYS A 88 -12.98 14.54 -18.66
N GLU A 89 -12.90 13.53 -19.52
CA GLU A 89 -13.90 12.46 -19.62
C GLU A 89 -14.01 11.66 -18.32
N LEU A 90 -12.88 11.35 -17.69
CA LEU A 90 -12.84 10.63 -16.41
C LEU A 90 -13.49 11.47 -15.28
N ILE A 91 -13.27 12.78 -15.24
CA ILE A 91 -13.90 13.69 -14.24
C ILE A 91 -15.42 13.77 -14.49
N GLU A 92 -15.87 13.85 -15.74
CA GLU A 92 -17.29 13.86 -16.09
C GLU A 92 -17.93 12.53 -15.63
N TYR A 93 -17.30 11.40 -15.94
CA TYR A 93 -17.74 10.08 -15.46
C TYR A 93 -17.75 9.99 -13.93
N TRP A 94 -16.72 10.49 -13.27
CA TRP A 94 -16.62 10.47 -11.79
C TRP A 94 -17.75 11.23 -11.09
N LYS A 95 -18.19 12.34 -11.70
CA LYS A 95 -19.31 13.15 -11.21
C LYS A 95 -20.69 12.56 -11.46
N ASP A 96 -20.87 12.05 -12.69
CA ASP A 96 -22.21 11.84 -13.25
C ASP A 96 -22.63 10.36 -13.28
N GLU A 97 -21.67 9.43 -13.29
CA GLU A 97 -21.90 8.00 -13.49
C GLU A 97 -21.31 7.12 -12.37
N PHE A 98 -20.13 7.48 -11.84
CA PHE A 98 -19.47 6.70 -10.79
C PHE A 98 -20.22 6.85 -9.46
N ASP A 99 -20.67 5.72 -8.87
CA ASP A 99 -21.28 5.70 -7.55
C ASP A 99 -20.33 5.09 -6.51
N TRP A 100 -19.85 5.93 -5.59
CA TRP A 100 -19.02 5.45 -4.49
C TRP A 100 -19.78 4.47 -3.59
N ARG A 101 -21.10 4.64 -3.40
CA ARG A 101 -21.89 3.75 -2.53
C ARG A 101 -21.95 2.34 -3.06
N ASP A 102 -22.04 2.16 -4.37
CA ASP A 102 -21.96 0.85 -5.01
C ASP A 102 -20.58 0.21 -4.79
N GLN A 103 -19.50 1.00 -4.89
CA GLN A 103 -18.15 0.50 -4.61
C GLN A 103 -17.95 0.20 -3.12
N GLU A 104 -18.47 1.04 -2.23
CA GLU A 104 -18.44 0.84 -0.78
C GLU A 104 -19.18 -0.45 -0.39
N GLU A 105 -20.35 -0.72 -0.98
CA GLU A 105 -21.09 -1.97 -0.80
C GLU A 105 -20.28 -3.18 -1.30
N LYS A 106 -19.70 -3.08 -2.51
CA LYS A 106 -18.84 -4.13 -3.07
C LYS A 106 -17.64 -4.41 -2.17
N LEU A 107 -16.96 -3.39 -1.67
CA LEU A 107 -15.82 -3.55 -0.77
C LEU A 107 -16.27 -4.15 0.57
N ASN A 108 -17.37 -3.69 1.15
CA ASN A 108 -17.95 -4.21 2.40
C ASN A 108 -18.55 -5.62 2.29
N SER A 109 -18.58 -6.22 1.09
CA SER A 109 -18.91 -7.64 0.94
C SER A 109 -17.83 -8.57 1.49
N PHE A 110 -16.66 -8.03 1.79
CA PHE A 110 -15.56 -8.71 2.46
C PHE A 110 -15.50 -8.29 3.94
N ASP A 111 -14.98 -9.16 4.79
CA ASP A 111 -14.78 -8.86 6.20
C ASP A 111 -13.52 -8.00 6.40
N HIS A 112 -13.75 -6.77 6.82
CA HIS A 112 -12.69 -5.81 7.16
C HIS A 112 -12.48 -5.75 8.66
N PHE A 113 -11.22 -5.53 9.03
CA PHE A 113 -10.80 -5.43 10.43
C PHE A 113 -9.79 -4.33 10.63
N LYS A 114 -9.64 -3.92 11.89
CA LYS A 114 -8.53 -3.09 12.37
C LYS A 114 -7.94 -3.68 13.64
N THR A 115 -6.63 -3.51 13.80
CA THR A 115 -5.92 -3.86 15.04
C THR A 115 -4.74 -2.92 15.24
N ALA A 116 -4.45 -2.57 16.50
CA ALA A 116 -3.35 -1.66 16.80
C ALA A 116 -2.01 -2.41 16.81
N ILE A 117 -1.11 -2.05 15.92
CA ILE A 117 0.25 -2.56 15.82
C ILE A 117 1.20 -1.38 15.72
N ASP A 118 2.25 -1.38 16.56
CA ASP A 118 3.27 -0.33 16.55
C ASP A 118 2.66 1.10 16.75
N GLY A 119 1.59 1.17 17.54
CA GLY A 119 0.87 2.41 17.84
C GLY A 119 -0.06 2.92 16.73
N LEU A 120 -0.27 2.15 15.66
CA LEU A 120 -1.16 2.48 14.55
C LEU A 120 -2.29 1.46 14.45
N ASP A 121 -3.50 1.91 14.18
CA ASP A 121 -4.59 1.04 13.73
C ASP A 121 -4.31 0.58 12.29
N VAL A 122 -3.98 -0.68 12.14
CA VAL A 122 -3.74 -1.32 10.84
C VAL A 122 -5.03 -1.93 10.35
N HIS A 123 -5.50 -1.45 9.20
CA HIS A 123 -6.65 -1.99 8.48
C HIS A 123 -6.24 -3.18 7.62
N PHE A 124 -7.10 -4.20 7.55
CA PHE A 124 -6.91 -5.34 6.65
C PHE A 124 -8.23 -6.04 6.33
N ILE A 125 -8.27 -6.69 5.16
CA ILE A 125 -9.26 -7.72 4.84
C ILE A 125 -8.71 -9.06 5.33
N HIS A 126 -9.56 -9.86 5.98
CA HIS A 126 -9.27 -11.24 6.31
C HIS A 126 -10.38 -12.12 5.76
N ALA A 127 -10.04 -12.90 4.73
CA ALA A 127 -10.95 -13.80 4.05
C ALA A 127 -10.51 -15.26 4.28
N PRO A 128 -10.97 -15.93 5.34
CA PRO A 128 -10.68 -17.32 5.59
C PRO A 128 -11.28 -18.22 4.49
N SER A 129 -10.50 -19.20 4.04
CA SER A 129 -11.01 -20.24 3.16
C SER A 129 -11.97 -21.17 3.89
N PRO A 130 -13.07 -21.63 3.24
CA PRO A 130 -13.91 -22.70 3.76
C PRO A 130 -13.24 -24.09 3.67
N VAL A 131 -12.08 -24.20 3.04
CA VAL A 131 -11.37 -25.46 2.83
C VAL A 131 -10.46 -25.76 4.02
N ASP A 132 -10.63 -26.94 4.62
CA ASP A 132 -9.79 -27.38 5.73
C ASP A 132 -8.33 -27.51 5.31
N GLY A 133 -7.43 -26.97 6.12
CA GLY A 133 -5.98 -27.02 5.89
C GLY A 133 -5.47 -26.04 4.85
N ALA A 134 -6.29 -25.06 4.43
CA ALA A 134 -5.85 -23.95 3.59
C ALA A 134 -4.65 -23.21 4.22
N SER A 135 -3.68 -22.82 3.40
CA SER A 135 -2.49 -22.11 3.88
C SER A 135 -2.75 -20.60 3.98
N PRO A 136 -2.19 -19.88 4.97
CA PRO A 136 -2.30 -18.43 5.03
C PRO A 136 -1.49 -17.77 3.92
N LEU A 137 -2.08 -16.77 3.27
CA LEU A 137 -1.48 -15.96 2.21
C LEU A 137 -1.62 -14.48 2.54
N LEU A 138 -0.49 -13.81 2.70
CA LEU A 138 -0.39 -12.37 2.84
C LEU A 138 -0.21 -11.73 1.46
N LEU A 139 -1.17 -10.91 1.02
CA LEU A 139 -1.10 -10.12 -0.21
C LEU A 139 -0.77 -8.67 0.11
N THR A 140 0.33 -8.17 -0.43
CA THR A 140 0.84 -6.84 -0.10
C THR A 140 0.91 -5.96 -1.33
N HIS A 141 0.13 -4.86 -1.32
CA HIS A 141 0.08 -3.86 -2.39
C HIS A 141 1.26 -2.88 -2.36
N GLY A 142 1.26 -1.94 -3.31
CA GLY A 142 2.21 -0.85 -3.38
C GLY A 142 1.57 0.50 -3.70
N TRP A 143 2.36 1.41 -4.29
CA TRP A 143 1.94 2.73 -4.72
C TRP A 143 1.94 2.81 -6.28
N PRO A 144 0.91 3.38 -6.94
CA PRO A 144 -0.25 4.11 -6.40
C PRO A 144 -1.48 3.22 -6.13
N GLY A 145 -1.28 1.94 -5.98
CA GLY A 145 -2.34 0.99 -5.69
C GLY A 145 -2.77 0.97 -4.22
N SER A 146 -3.59 0.01 -3.88
CA SER A 146 -4.12 -0.21 -2.54
C SER A 146 -4.60 -1.68 -2.40
N PHE A 147 -5.22 -2.02 -1.28
CA PHE A 147 -5.85 -3.32 -1.09
C PHE A 147 -6.91 -3.65 -2.17
N VAL A 148 -7.45 -2.63 -2.83
CA VAL A 148 -8.44 -2.76 -3.92
C VAL A 148 -7.89 -3.56 -5.10
N GLU A 149 -6.57 -3.55 -5.33
CA GLU A 149 -5.94 -4.34 -6.39
C GLU A 149 -6.27 -5.84 -6.33
N PHE A 150 -6.50 -6.38 -5.12
CA PHE A 150 -6.65 -7.80 -4.88
C PHE A 150 -8.09 -8.30 -4.76
N ILE A 151 -9.08 -7.42 -4.84
CA ILE A 151 -10.50 -7.76 -4.59
C ILE A 151 -10.98 -8.89 -5.48
N ASP A 152 -10.63 -8.85 -6.77
CA ASP A 152 -11.12 -9.81 -7.75
C ASP A 152 -10.42 -11.19 -7.66
N ILE A 153 -9.29 -11.30 -6.93
CA ILE A 153 -8.59 -12.56 -6.72
C ILE A 153 -8.89 -13.24 -5.37
N ILE A 154 -9.61 -12.58 -4.45
CA ILE A 154 -9.96 -13.16 -3.14
C ILE A 154 -10.75 -14.46 -3.32
N GLY A 155 -11.87 -14.39 -4.07
CA GLY A 155 -12.72 -15.56 -4.30
C GLY A 155 -11.98 -16.74 -4.90
N PRO A 156 -11.29 -16.56 -6.04
CA PRO A 156 -10.45 -17.60 -6.63
C PRO A 156 -9.46 -18.22 -5.64
N LEU A 157 -8.78 -17.43 -4.82
CA LEU A 157 -7.78 -17.93 -3.88
C LEU A 157 -8.38 -18.61 -2.65
N THR A 158 -9.54 -18.14 -2.15
CA THR A 158 -10.14 -18.70 -0.93
C THR A 158 -11.01 -19.92 -1.19
N ASN A 159 -11.68 -19.98 -2.35
CA ASN A 159 -12.57 -21.07 -2.74
C ASN A 159 -12.31 -21.49 -4.19
N PRO A 160 -11.15 -22.07 -4.50
CA PRO A 160 -10.76 -22.41 -5.87
C PRO A 160 -11.76 -23.32 -6.58
N GLU A 161 -12.46 -24.22 -5.89
CA GLU A 161 -13.44 -25.13 -6.50
C GLU A 161 -14.59 -24.36 -7.18
N ALA A 162 -15.06 -23.26 -6.57
CA ALA A 162 -16.10 -22.42 -7.17
C ALA A 162 -15.65 -21.73 -8.46
N TYR A 163 -14.35 -21.68 -8.70
CA TYR A 163 -13.72 -21.06 -9.88
C TYR A 163 -12.98 -22.09 -10.77
N GLY A 164 -13.34 -23.39 -10.66
CA GLY A 164 -12.79 -24.47 -11.47
C GLY A 164 -11.37 -24.90 -11.11
N GLY A 165 -10.83 -24.47 -9.97
CA GLY A 165 -9.52 -24.85 -9.44
C GLY A 165 -9.59 -26.08 -8.51
N ASN A 166 -8.43 -26.51 -8.01
CA ASN A 166 -8.31 -27.59 -7.05
C ASN A 166 -8.50 -27.05 -5.62
N PRO A 167 -9.42 -27.62 -4.80
CA PRO A 167 -9.58 -27.22 -3.40
C PRO A 167 -8.28 -27.24 -2.58
N ALA A 168 -7.35 -28.18 -2.91
CA ALA A 168 -6.06 -28.22 -2.24
C ALA A 168 -5.22 -26.92 -2.41
N ASP A 169 -5.53 -26.06 -3.39
CA ASP A 169 -4.85 -24.80 -3.65
C ASP A 169 -5.50 -23.61 -2.97
N ALA A 170 -6.33 -23.86 -1.95
CA ALA A 170 -7.01 -22.82 -1.21
C ALA A 170 -6.10 -22.11 -0.21
N PHE A 171 -6.39 -20.81 0.01
CA PHE A 171 -5.68 -19.95 0.96
C PHE A 171 -6.63 -19.22 1.90
N HIS A 172 -6.20 -19.03 3.14
CA HIS A 172 -6.72 -17.95 3.99
C HIS A 172 -6.04 -16.65 3.57
N VAL A 173 -6.79 -15.70 3.02
CA VAL A 173 -6.22 -14.49 2.43
C VAL A 173 -6.24 -13.35 3.44
N VAL A 174 -5.10 -12.66 3.60
CA VAL A 174 -4.94 -11.45 4.41
C VAL A 174 -4.42 -10.33 3.51
N ILE A 175 -5.15 -9.21 3.43
CA ILE A 175 -4.80 -8.06 2.59
C ILE A 175 -4.78 -6.80 3.47
N PRO A 176 -3.64 -6.39 3.99
CA PRO A 176 -3.53 -5.16 4.77
C PRO A 176 -3.57 -3.93 3.87
N SER A 177 -4.10 -2.81 4.39
CA SER A 177 -3.64 -1.50 3.97
C SER A 177 -2.31 -1.22 4.66
N LEU A 178 -1.27 -0.92 3.89
CA LEU A 178 0.02 -0.55 4.47
C LEU A 178 -0.11 0.67 5.39
N PRO A 179 0.71 0.82 6.44
CA PRO A 179 0.73 2.02 7.25
C PRO A 179 0.80 3.30 6.40
N GLY A 180 -0.16 4.19 6.59
CA GLY A 180 -0.29 5.42 5.80
C GLY A 180 -1.06 5.29 4.50
N TYR A 181 -1.62 4.13 4.19
CA TYR A 181 -2.46 3.85 3.02
C TYR A 181 -3.88 3.46 3.44
N GLY A 182 -4.84 3.68 2.54
CA GLY A 182 -6.22 3.24 2.70
C GLY A 182 -6.79 3.60 4.07
N PHE A 183 -7.33 2.62 4.78
CA PHE A 183 -7.95 2.83 6.10
C PHE A 183 -7.01 2.56 7.28
N SER A 184 -5.73 2.27 7.05
CA SER A 184 -4.71 2.24 8.11
C SER A 184 -4.35 3.64 8.55
N ASP A 185 -3.94 3.78 9.81
CA ASP A 185 -3.50 5.06 10.34
C ASP A 185 -2.26 5.59 9.63
N LYS A 186 -2.15 6.90 9.64
CA LYS A 186 -1.00 7.62 9.06
C LYS A 186 0.09 7.73 10.11
N PRO A 187 1.31 7.21 9.85
CA PRO A 187 2.41 7.38 10.79
C PRO A 187 2.65 8.86 11.13
N GLU A 188 2.73 9.17 12.43
CA GLU A 188 3.00 10.52 12.93
C GLU A 188 4.49 10.76 13.22
N GLU A 189 5.31 9.70 13.14
CA GLU A 189 6.74 9.74 13.33
C GLU A 189 7.52 9.25 12.10
N ARG A 190 8.81 9.49 12.09
CA ARG A 190 9.73 9.02 11.04
C ARG A 190 10.04 7.54 11.20
N GLY A 191 10.58 6.94 10.12
CA GLY A 191 11.15 5.60 10.18
C GLY A 191 10.25 4.50 9.63
N TYR A 192 9.06 4.82 9.12
CA TYR A 192 8.20 3.82 8.44
C TYR A 192 8.75 3.50 7.05
N ASN A 193 9.94 2.91 7.03
CA ASN A 193 10.60 2.34 5.87
C ASN A 193 10.09 0.90 5.60
N PRO A 194 10.51 0.23 4.51
CA PRO A 194 10.08 -1.15 4.24
C PRO A 194 10.38 -2.15 5.35
N GLU A 195 11.44 -1.94 6.15
CA GLU A 195 11.77 -2.82 7.29
C GLU A 195 10.70 -2.72 8.39
N ARG A 196 10.33 -1.52 8.80
CA ARG A 196 9.30 -1.31 9.83
C ARG A 196 7.91 -1.75 9.32
N MET A 197 7.62 -1.55 8.04
CA MET A 197 6.38 -2.09 7.45
C MET A 197 6.36 -3.62 7.47
N ALA A 198 7.49 -4.28 7.18
CA ALA A 198 7.59 -5.73 7.30
C ALA A 198 7.36 -6.22 8.75
N ASP A 199 7.89 -5.48 9.76
CA ASP A 199 7.67 -5.79 11.17
C ASP A 199 6.17 -5.69 11.54
N VAL A 200 5.48 -4.67 11.04
CA VAL A 200 4.02 -4.52 11.22
C VAL A 200 3.26 -5.69 10.60
N LEU A 201 3.62 -6.10 9.38
CA LEU A 201 2.94 -7.20 8.69
C LEU A 201 3.24 -8.56 9.36
N ALA A 202 4.47 -8.80 9.82
CA ALA A 202 4.80 -10.01 10.59
C ALA A 202 4.00 -10.08 11.90
N SER A 203 3.84 -8.95 12.59
CA SER A 203 3.03 -8.85 13.80
C SER A 203 1.53 -9.06 13.52
N LEU A 204 1.02 -8.57 12.38
CA LEU A 204 -0.36 -8.81 11.95
C LEU A 204 -0.62 -10.31 11.76
N MET A 205 0.24 -11.01 11.04
CA MET A 205 0.08 -12.44 10.79
C MET A 205 0.18 -13.25 12.09
N GLU A 206 1.08 -12.88 12.99
CA GLU A 206 1.19 -13.50 14.33
C GLU A 206 -0.10 -13.30 15.15
N ARG A 207 -0.67 -12.08 15.14
CA ARG A 207 -1.91 -11.76 15.86
C ARG A 207 -3.11 -12.54 15.33
N LEU A 208 -3.12 -12.85 14.04
CA LEU A 208 -4.11 -13.72 13.41
C LEU A 208 -3.90 -15.21 13.72
N GLY A 209 -2.82 -15.56 14.44
CA GLY A 209 -2.48 -16.95 14.79
C GLY A 209 -1.78 -17.71 13.66
N TYR A 210 -1.29 -17.02 12.64
CA TYR A 210 -0.57 -17.62 11.52
C TYR A 210 0.93 -17.66 11.81
N GLU A 211 1.40 -18.78 12.35
CA GLU A 211 2.82 -19.00 12.65
C GLU A 211 3.67 -19.05 11.38
N ARG A 212 3.13 -19.67 10.31
CA ARG A 212 3.78 -19.77 9.00
C ARG A 212 2.81 -19.43 7.88
N TYR A 213 3.27 -18.65 6.91
CA TYR A 213 2.45 -18.16 5.81
C TYR A 213 3.26 -17.95 4.53
N VAL A 214 2.56 -17.74 3.43
CA VAL A 214 3.13 -17.28 2.17
C VAL A 214 2.99 -15.79 2.08
N ALA A 215 3.99 -15.13 1.54
CA ALA A 215 3.89 -13.72 1.18
C ALA A 215 3.88 -13.58 -0.36
N GLN A 216 2.97 -12.75 -0.87
CA GLN A 216 2.93 -12.32 -2.26
C GLN A 216 2.89 -10.79 -2.31
N GLY A 217 3.57 -10.19 -3.30
CA GLY A 217 3.51 -8.77 -3.53
C GLY A 217 4.18 -8.31 -4.82
N GLY A 218 3.68 -7.18 -5.33
CA GLY A 218 4.29 -6.34 -6.36
C GLY A 218 4.74 -5.01 -5.77
N ASP A 219 5.40 -4.16 -6.53
CA ASP A 219 5.83 -2.81 -6.13
C ASP A 219 6.49 -2.77 -4.74
N TRP A 220 6.02 -1.89 -3.83
CA TRP A 220 6.49 -1.86 -2.43
C TRP A 220 6.19 -3.17 -1.70
N GLY A 221 5.09 -3.85 -2.03
CA GLY A 221 4.78 -5.16 -1.47
C GLY A 221 5.87 -6.19 -1.75
N ALA A 222 6.50 -6.17 -2.92
CA ALA A 222 7.64 -7.02 -3.24
C ALA A 222 8.89 -6.67 -2.42
N ILE A 223 9.17 -5.38 -2.22
CA ILE A 223 10.29 -4.91 -1.40
C ILE A 223 10.08 -5.29 0.07
N ILE A 224 8.87 -5.10 0.59
CA ILE A 224 8.50 -5.49 1.95
C ILE A 224 8.53 -7.02 2.09
N GLY A 225 8.03 -7.77 1.11
CA GLY A 225 8.08 -9.23 1.04
C GLY A 225 9.51 -9.78 1.09
N ARG A 226 10.46 -9.12 0.39
CA ARG A 226 11.88 -9.45 0.49
C ARG A 226 12.43 -9.25 1.91
N VAL A 227 12.02 -8.17 2.58
CA VAL A 227 12.44 -7.90 3.97
C VAL A 227 11.84 -8.93 4.92
N LEU A 228 10.57 -9.28 4.74
CA LEU A 228 9.92 -10.38 5.47
C LEU A 228 10.71 -11.70 5.30
N ALA A 229 11.03 -12.06 4.06
CA ALA A 229 11.76 -13.29 3.76
C ALA A 229 13.20 -13.29 4.32
N GLY A 230 13.81 -12.12 4.48
CA GLY A 230 15.13 -11.99 5.08
C GLY A 230 15.14 -11.99 6.60
N ASN A 231 14.15 -11.31 7.22
CA ASN A 231 14.14 -11.07 8.68
C ASN A 231 13.26 -12.06 9.45
N TYR A 232 12.33 -12.73 8.76
CA TYR A 232 11.34 -13.67 9.32
C TYR A 232 11.27 -14.96 8.51
N ALA A 233 12.43 -15.45 8.02
CA ALA A 233 12.52 -16.62 7.14
C ALA A 233 11.85 -17.89 7.71
N ASP A 234 11.90 -18.09 9.02
CA ASP A 234 11.28 -19.19 9.74
C ASP A 234 9.74 -19.14 9.73
N ARG A 235 9.16 -17.96 9.50
CA ARG A 235 7.72 -17.75 9.39
C ARG A 235 7.19 -17.86 7.95
N LEU A 236 8.06 -17.80 6.93
CA LEU A 236 7.62 -17.88 5.55
C LEU A 236 7.72 -19.30 5.01
N ILE A 237 6.62 -19.78 4.41
CA ILE A 237 6.59 -21.00 3.61
C ILE A 237 7.21 -20.74 2.25
N GLY A 238 6.93 -19.56 1.67
CA GLY A 238 7.46 -19.10 0.39
C GLY A 238 7.21 -17.62 0.17
N LEU A 239 7.98 -17.04 -0.72
CA LEU A 239 7.83 -15.67 -1.23
C LEU A 239 7.45 -15.72 -2.71
N HIS A 240 6.30 -15.20 -3.10
CA HIS A 240 5.90 -15.01 -4.49
C HIS A 240 5.97 -13.53 -4.87
N SER A 241 6.51 -13.21 -6.03
CA SER A 241 6.63 -11.81 -6.45
C SER A 241 6.42 -11.63 -7.95
N ASN A 242 5.58 -10.66 -8.32
CA ASN A 242 5.48 -10.17 -9.69
C ASN A 242 6.38 -8.95 -9.97
N PHE A 243 7.13 -8.48 -8.96
CA PHE A 243 8.09 -7.38 -9.07
C PHE A 243 9.41 -7.76 -8.38
N LEU A 244 10.18 -8.66 -8.99
CA LEU A 244 11.40 -9.15 -8.38
C LEU A 244 12.57 -8.19 -8.64
N LEU A 245 12.97 -7.43 -7.62
CA LEU A 245 14.08 -6.50 -7.70
C LEU A 245 15.42 -7.18 -7.40
N GLY A 246 16.36 -7.01 -8.32
CA GLY A 246 17.72 -7.46 -8.18
C GLY A 246 18.67 -6.69 -9.08
N GLY A 247 19.90 -6.57 -8.65
CA GLY A 247 20.99 -5.97 -9.44
C GLY A 247 22.05 -7.00 -9.81
N PRO A 248 23.04 -6.57 -10.62
CA PRO A 248 24.18 -7.41 -10.92
C PRO A 248 24.84 -7.93 -9.63
N PRO A 249 25.23 -9.21 -9.57
CA PRO A 249 25.89 -9.77 -8.40
C PRO A 249 27.20 -9.01 -8.12
N ARG A 250 27.42 -8.69 -6.84
CA ARG A 250 28.62 -7.94 -6.42
C ARG A 250 29.84 -8.86 -6.33
N GLY A 251 31.01 -8.33 -6.67
CA GLY A 251 32.28 -9.05 -6.49
C GLY A 251 32.60 -10.06 -7.59
N VAL A 252 31.82 -10.13 -8.66
CA VAL A 252 32.11 -10.94 -9.86
C VAL A 252 32.80 -10.07 -10.91
N ALA A 253 33.73 -10.65 -11.68
CA ALA A 253 34.51 -9.92 -12.68
C ALA A 253 33.63 -9.45 -13.85
N ASP A 254 32.71 -10.27 -14.32
CA ASP A 254 31.72 -9.94 -15.32
C ASP A 254 30.33 -10.39 -14.85
N PRO A 255 29.50 -9.45 -14.40
CA PRO A 255 28.16 -9.79 -13.94
C PRO A 255 27.18 -10.17 -15.06
N GLN A 256 27.56 -9.98 -16.33
CA GLN A 256 26.74 -10.39 -17.47
C GLN A 256 27.12 -11.79 -17.99
N GLU A 257 28.23 -12.36 -17.53
CA GLU A 257 28.64 -13.69 -17.94
C GLU A 257 27.53 -14.73 -17.71
N GLY A 258 27.13 -15.42 -18.80
CA GLY A 258 26.09 -16.45 -18.78
C GLY A 258 24.67 -15.95 -18.53
N VAL A 259 24.42 -14.64 -18.66
CA VAL A 259 23.06 -14.10 -18.76
C VAL A 259 22.63 -14.12 -20.23
N PRO A 260 21.45 -14.64 -20.57
CA PRO A 260 20.93 -14.58 -21.95
C PRO A 260 20.89 -13.14 -22.47
N VAL A 261 21.30 -12.97 -23.74
CA VAL A 261 21.33 -11.63 -24.38
C VAL A 261 19.95 -11.01 -24.40
N GLU A 262 18.93 -11.81 -24.63
CA GLU A 262 17.53 -11.40 -24.69
C GLU A 262 17.07 -10.83 -23.33
N GLU A 263 17.52 -11.40 -22.21
CA GLU A 263 17.22 -10.87 -20.87
C GLU A 263 17.90 -9.53 -20.60
N LEU A 264 19.14 -9.35 -21.08
CA LEU A 264 19.86 -8.08 -20.97
C LEU A 264 19.21 -6.99 -21.83
N GLU A 265 18.80 -7.33 -23.05
CA GLU A 265 18.09 -6.42 -23.95
C GLU A 265 16.73 -6.02 -23.36
N PHE A 266 15.95 -6.99 -22.86
CA PHE A 266 14.68 -6.72 -22.21
C PHE A 266 14.86 -5.84 -20.98
N ARG A 267 15.86 -6.10 -20.13
CA ARG A 267 16.18 -5.22 -19.00
C ARG A 267 16.48 -3.79 -19.45
N GLN A 268 17.27 -3.62 -20.53
CA GLN A 268 17.58 -2.29 -21.04
C GLN A 268 16.35 -1.58 -21.58
N GLU A 269 15.47 -2.31 -22.25
CA GLU A 269 14.20 -1.78 -22.75
C GLU A 269 13.35 -1.26 -21.59
N ARG A 270 13.14 -2.09 -20.55
CA ARG A 270 12.38 -1.67 -19.35
C ARG A 270 13.02 -0.48 -18.65
N ALA A 271 14.34 -0.47 -18.52
CA ALA A 271 15.05 0.66 -17.89
C ALA A 271 14.90 1.97 -18.70
N ARG A 272 14.89 1.91 -20.04
CA ARG A 272 14.65 3.09 -20.89
C ARG A 272 13.22 3.58 -20.79
N ALA A 273 12.23 2.67 -20.82
CA ALA A 273 10.82 3.01 -20.62
C ALA A 273 10.62 3.69 -19.26
N PHE A 274 11.12 3.07 -18.19
CA PHE A 274 10.97 3.59 -16.84
C PHE A 274 11.72 4.91 -16.60
N ALA A 275 12.79 5.21 -17.34
CA ALA A 275 13.51 6.47 -17.18
C ALA A 275 12.62 7.70 -17.39
N ASN A 276 11.64 7.61 -18.30
CA ASN A 276 10.66 8.67 -18.56
C ASN A 276 9.55 8.72 -17.49
N GLU A 277 9.32 7.62 -16.78
CA GLU A 277 8.27 7.46 -15.77
C GLU A 277 8.75 7.75 -14.33
N SER A 278 10.06 7.87 -14.09
CA SER A 278 10.67 7.79 -12.76
C SER A 278 10.64 9.07 -11.93
N ALA A 279 10.24 10.22 -12.49
CA ALA A 279 10.29 11.53 -11.82
C ALA A 279 9.46 11.57 -10.53
N TYR A 280 8.33 10.87 -10.47
CA TYR A 280 7.47 10.77 -9.29
C TYR A 280 8.26 10.26 -8.07
N GLN A 281 9.13 9.26 -8.24
CA GLN A 281 9.96 8.72 -7.16
C GLN A 281 10.89 9.79 -6.56
N SER A 282 11.41 10.69 -7.41
CA SER A 282 12.27 11.78 -6.96
C SER A 282 11.50 12.82 -6.17
N LEU A 283 10.29 13.19 -6.61
CA LEU A 283 9.42 14.10 -5.90
C LEU A 283 8.96 13.51 -4.55
N GLN A 284 8.40 12.32 -4.56
CA GLN A 284 7.93 11.62 -3.36
C GLN A 284 9.07 11.27 -2.40
N GLY A 285 10.24 10.92 -2.94
CA GLY A 285 11.44 10.63 -2.16
C GLY A 285 12.20 11.85 -1.63
N THR A 286 11.79 13.08 -1.93
CA THR A 286 12.48 14.30 -1.48
C THR A 286 11.55 15.30 -0.80
N LYS A 287 10.38 15.57 -1.36
CA LYS A 287 9.43 16.59 -0.92
C LYS A 287 7.97 16.11 -0.98
N PRO A 288 7.62 14.94 -0.37
CA PRO A 288 6.27 14.40 -0.42
C PRO A 288 5.23 15.37 0.12
N GLN A 289 5.55 16.10 1.19
CA GLN A 289 4.65 17.06 1.81
C GLN A 289 4.25 18.21 0.87
N SER A 290 5.20 18.72 0.07
CA SER A 290 4.92 19.84 -0.86
C SER A 290 4.00 19.39 -2.00
N LEU A 291 4.19 18.18 -2.52
CA LEU A 291 3.31 17.55 -3.51
C LEU A 291 1.91 17.33 -2.93
N GLY A 292 1.86 16.84 -1.69
CA GLY A 292 0.63 16.48 -0.99
C GLY A 292 -0.39 17.60 -0.87
N TYR A 293 0.04 18.87 -0.72
CA TYR A 293 -0.90 20.00 -0.65
C TYR A 293 -1.79 20.10 -1.90
N GLY A 294 -1.21 19.91 -3.09
CA GLY A 294 -1.97 19.97 -4.33
C GLY A 294 -2.83 18.73 -4.55
N LEU A 295 -2.28 17.53 -4.27
CA LEU A 295 -2.98 16.27 -4.50
C LEU A 295 -4.10 16.02 -3.48
N ASN A 296 -3.98 16.54 -2.27
CA ASN A 296 -5.00 16.41 -1.22
C ASN A 296 -6.11 17.47 -1.33
N ASP A 297 -5.91 18.50 -2.16
CA ASP A 297 -6.88 19.59 -2.36
C ASP A 297 -7.60 19.51 -3.70
N SER A 298 -7.03 18.84 -4.70
CA SER A 298 -7.59 18.71 -6.05
C SER A 298 -7.84 17.24 -6.39
N PRO A 299 -9.11 16.78 -6.44
CA PRO A 299 -9.43 15.43 -6.87
C PRO A 299 -8.96 15.17 -8.32
N ALA A 300 -9.09 16.15 -9.21
CA ALA A 300 -8.57 16.05 -10.57
C ALA A 300 -7.04 15.94 -10.62
N GLY A 301 -6.33 16.67 -9.75
CA GLY A 301 -4.87 16.55 -9.61
C GLY A 301 -4.46 15.18 -9.07
N LEU A 302 -5.20 14.66 -8.10
CA LEU A 302 -4.98 13.31 -7.55
C LEU A 302 -5.21 12.23 -8.61
N ALA A 303 -6.34 12.31 -9.34
CA ALA A 303 -6.64 11.40 -10.43
C ALA A 303 -5.54 11.45 -11.52
N ALA A 304 -5.13 12.65 -11.92
CA ALA A 304 -4.05 12.79 -12.90
C ALA A 304 -2.74 12.15 -12.44
N TRP A 305 -2.37 12.30 -11.16
CA TRP A 305 -1.14 11.75 -10.60
C TRP A 305 -1.12 10.23 -10.49
N ILE A 306 -2.28 9.62 -10.20
CA ILE A 306 -2.44 8.19 -10.04
C ILE A 306 -2.67 7.50 -11.39
N VAL A 307 -3.66 7.96 -12.16
CA VAL A 307 -4.12 7.29 -13.39
C VAL A 307 -3.06 7.33 -14.50
N GLU A 308 -2.24 8.39 -14.52
CA GLU A 308 -1.10 8.45 -15.43
C GLU A 308 -0.14 7.27 -15.21
N LYS A 309 0.02 6.77 -13.95
CA LYS A 309 0.82 5.59 -13.67
C LYS A 309 0.13 4.29 -14.09
N PHE A 310 -1.17 4.21 -13.96
CA PHE A 310 -1.92 3.09 -14.54
C PHE A 310 -1.74 3.02 -16.05
N HIS A 311 -1.74 4.17 -16.75
CA HIS A 311 -1.44 4.22 -18.18
C HIS A 311 0.01 3.82 -18.48
N GLY A 312 0.99 4.40 -17.79
CA GLY A 312 2.41 4.20 -18.12
C GLY A 312 2.97 2.81 -17.76
N TRP A 313 2.29 2.05 -16.87
CA TRP A 313 2.84 0.82 -16.28
C TRP A 313 2.03 -0.44 -16.58
N SER A 314 0.94 -0.35 -17.31
CA SER A 314 0.11 -1.49 -17.69
C SER A 314 0.30 -1.93 -19.13
N ASP A 315 -0.21 -3.13 -19.43
CA ASP A 315 -0.15 -3.75 -20.75
C ASP A 315 -1.41 -3.49 -21.55
N HIS A 316 -1.48 -2.32 -22.15
CA HIS A 316 -2.57 -1.90 -23.04
C HIS A 316 -2.01 -1.38 -24.37
N ASP A 317 -2.78 -1.50 -25.44
CA ASP A 317 -2.41 -1.06 -26.80
C ASP A 317 -2.82 0.41 -27.08
N GLY A 318 -2.63 1.30 -26.09
CA GLY A 318 -3.00 2.72 -26.17
C GLY A 318 -4.42 3.03 -25.67
N ASP A 319 -5.21 2.02 -25.36
CA ASP A 319 -6.53 2.14 -24.75
C ASP A 319 -6.51 1.60 -23.33
N LEU A 320 -6.45 2.50 -22.33
CA LEU A 320 -6.40 2.14 -20.91
C LEU A 320 -7.64 1.35 -20.46
N GLU A 321 -8.79 1.62 -21.07
CA GLU A 321 -10.06 0.97 -20.74
C GLU A 321 -10.18 -0.45 -21.30
N SER A 322 -9.22 -0.87 -22.15
CA SER A 322 -9.11 -2.28 -22.55
C SER A 322 -8.62 -3.19 -21.40
N VAL A 323 -8.03 -2.62 -20.36
CA VAL A 323 -7.45 -3.35 -19.21
C VAL A 323 -8.11 -2.98 -17.88
N PHE A 324 -8.54 -1.73 -17.69
CA PHE A 324 -9.20 -1.26 -16.49
C PHE A 324 -10.51 -0.57 -16.79
N THR A 325 -11.55 -0.87 -16.04
CA THR A 325 -12.76 -0.04 -16.08
C THR A 325 -12.53 1.31 -15.39
N LYS A 326 -13.29 2.33 -15.77
CA LYS A 326 -13.29 3.62 -15.05
C LYS A 326 -13.62 3.44 -13.58
N ASP A 327 -14.50 2.50 -13.25
CA ASP A 327 -14.86 2.20 -11.86
C ASP A 327 -13.67 1.65 -11.07
N GLN A 328 -12.86 0.74 -11.62
CA GLN A 328 -11.66 0.23 -10.96
C GLN A 328 -10.65 1.36 -10.69
N LEU A 329 -10.39 2.20 -11.70
CA LEU A 329 -9.49 3.35 -11.56
C LEU A 329 -10.01 4.34 -10.50
N LEU A 330 -11.29 4.70 -10.57
CA LEU A 330 -11.90 5.67 -9.68
C LEU A 330 -12.12 5.12 -8.27
N THR A 331 -12.37 3.84 -8.10
CA THR A 331 -12.42 3.22 -6.76
C THR A 331 -11.10 3.42 -6.02
N ASN A 332 -9.97 3.14 -6.69
CA ASN A 332 -8.66 3.34 -6.10
C ASN A 332 -8.35 4.84 -5.85
N VAL A 333 -8.65 5.72 -6.82
CA VAL A 333 -8.44 7.17 -6.67
C VAL A 333 -9.32 7.74 -5.55
N THR A 334 -10.61 7.34 -5.51
CA THR A 334 -11.56 7.81 -4.49
C THR A 334 -11.15 7.32 -3.11
N LEU A 335 -10.63 6.09 -2.98
CA LEU A 335 -10.08 5.60 -1.72
C LEU A 335 -8.98 6.53 -1.18
N TYR A 336 -8.01 6.92 -2.02
CA TYR A 336 -6.98 7.89 -1.64
C TYR A 336 -7.56 9.25 -1.26
N TRP A 337 -8.61 9.68 -1.95
CA TRP A 337 -9.29 10.95 -1.69
C TRP A 337 -9.99 10.95 -0.33
N VAL A 338 -10.89 10.01 -0.10
CA VAL A 338 -11.72 9.96 1.11
C VAL A 338 -10.92 9.69 2.38
N THR A 339 -9.80 9.00 2.25
CA THR A 339 -8.86 8.75 3.36
C THR A 339 -7.77 9.81 3.49
N GLN A 340 -7.62 10.69 2.49
CA GLN A 340 -6.56 11.72 2.42
C GLN A 340 -5.15 11.11 2.61
N THR A 341 -4.88 9.96 2.01
CA THR A 341 -3.65 9.19 2.26
C THR A 341 -2.55 9.40 1.21
N ILE A 342 -2.77 10.20 0.17
CA ILE A 342 -1.76 10.37 -0.89
C ILE A 342 -0.41 10.87 -0.35
N THR A 343 -0.43 11.77 0.65
CA THR A 343 0.81 12.29 1.25
C THR A 343 1.49 11.26 2.14
N SER A 344 0.73 10.58 3.00
CA SER A 344 1.27 9.54 3.90
C SER A 344 1.82 8.35 3.13
N ALA A 345 1.10 7.90 2.10
CA ALA A 345 1.56 6.85 1.19
C ALA A 345 2.86 7.23 0.47
N SER A 346 3.00 8.49 0.03
CA SER A 346 4.22 8.97 -0.61
C SER A 346 5.44 8.98 0.32
N ARG A 347 5.26 8.98 1.65
CA ARG A 347 6.36 9.02 2.61
C ARG A 347 7.26 7.78 2.59
N ILE A 348 6.76 6.62 2.14
CA ILE A 348 7.59 5.41 2.02
C ILE A 348 8.81 5.66 1.11
N TYR A 349 8.67 6.45 0.03
CA TYR A 349 9.77 6.84 -0.85
C TYR A 349 10.81 7.71 -0.16
N TYR A 350 10.35 8.57 0.75
CA TYR A 350 11.22 9.43 1.55
C TYR A 350 11.97 8.62 2.61
N GLU A 351 11.26 7.80 3.36
CA GLU A 351 11.80 6.99 4.45
C GLU A 351 12.74 5.90 3.95
N SER A 352 12.42 5.22 2.84
CA SER A 352 13.29 4.20 2.25
C SER A 352 14.67 4.72 1.84
N ARG A 353 14.77 6.02 1.52
CA ARG A 353 16.04 6.64 1.11
C ARG A 353 16.84 7.23 2.27
N ARG A 354 16.22 7.51 3.41
CA ARG A 354 16.81 8.26 4.53
C ARG A 354 16.89 7.52 5.83
N THR A 355 16.10 6.48 5.98
CA THR A 355 16.15 5.60 7.15
C THR A 355 16.82 4.30 6.74
N PRO A 356 18.12 4.12 7.05
CA PRO A 356 18.83 2.88 6.73
C PRO A 356 18.16 1.70 7.43
N ALA A 357 18.12 0.55 6.74
CA ALA A 357 17.70 -0.69 7.37
C ALA A 357 18.68 -1.05 8.50
N THR A 358 18.13 -1.45 9.64
CA THR A 358 18.90 -1.91 10.80
C THR A 358 19.32 -3.37 10.66
N ARG A 359 18.54 -4.14 9.90
CA ARG A 359 18.77 -5.55 9.56
C ARG A 359 18.92 -5.69 8.04
N PRO A 360 20.14 -5.51 7.49
CA PRO A 360 20.36 -5.63 6.04
C PRO A 360 20.00 -7.03 5.54
N VAL A 361 19.18 -7.09 4.52
CA VAL A 361 18.77 -8.35 3.89
C VAL A 361 19.86 -8.85 2.94
N GLY A 362 20.34 -10.07 3.20
CA GLY A 362 21.28 -10.80 2.38
C GLY A 362 20.62 -11.62 1.27
N PHE A 363 21.18 -12.83 1.04
CA PHE A 363 20.55 -13.85 0.21
C PHE A 363 19.26 -14.34 0.88
N ILE A 364 18.21 -14.51 0.09
CA ILE A 364 16.91 -15.01 0.55
C ILE A 364 16.89 -16.53 0.43
N GLU A 365 16.92 -17.21 1.58
CA GLU A 365 16.88 -18.68 1.67
C GLU A 365 15.45 -19.24 1.47
N VAL A 366 14.45 -18.42 1.73
CA VAL A 366 13.03 -18.78 1.56
C VAL A 366 12.77 -19.14 0.09
N PRO A 367 12.11 -20.28 -0.21
CA PRO A 367 11.71 -20.60 -1.57
C PRO A 367 10.99 -19.43 -2.23
N THR A 368 11.47 -19.01 -3.40
CA THR A 368 10.96 -17.80 -4.06
C THR A 368 10.44 -18.13 -5.45
N GLY A 369 9.19 -17.71 -5.72
CA GLY A 369 8.53 -17.71 -7.02
C GLY A 369 8.55 -16.33 -7.66
N ALA A 370 8.79 -16.28 -8.96
CA ALA A 370 8.81 -15.07 -9.77
C ALA A 370 7.84 -15.16 -10.94
N ALA A 371 6.85 -14.27 -10.98
CA ALA A 371 5.94 -14.06 -12.11
C ALA A 371 6.43 -12.86 -12.93
N ILE A 372 6.94 -13.10 -14.13
CA ILE A 372 7.56 -12.07 -14.97
C ILE A 372 6.57 -11.57 -16.01
N PHE A 373 5.98 -10.41 -15.76
CA PHE A 373 5.04 -9.76 -16.65
C PHE A 373 5.77 -8.90 -17.71
N PRO A 374 5.37 -8.94 -18.99
CA PRO A 374 6.14 -8.31 -20.07
C PRO A 374 6.16 -6.78 -20.02
N LYS A 375 5.18 -6.15 -19.39
CA LYS A 375 5.12 -4.67 -19.24
C LYS A 375 5.41 -4.18 -17.81
N GLU A 376 5.93 -5.06 -16.95
CA GLU A 376 6.40 -4.61 -15.64
C GLU A 376 7.50 -3.54 -15.79
N ILE A 377 7.50 -2.54 -14.90
CA ILE A 377 8.38 -1.36 -14.97
C ILE A 377 9.87 -1.68 -14.78
N SER A 378 10.19 -2.84 -14.23
CA SER A 378 11.56 -3.31 -14.03
C SER A 378 11.68 -4.81 -14.26
N PHE A 379 12.82 -5.22 -14.78
CA PHE A 379 13.15 -6.63 -14.97
C PHE A 379 14.52 -6.96 -14.37
N THR A 380 14.59 -8.07 -13.65
CA THR A 380 15.83 -8.64 -13.15
C THR A 380 16.13 -9.94 -13.89
N PRO A 381 17.24 -10.06 -14.64
CA PRO A 381 17.64 -11.30 -15.27
C PRO A 381 17.65 -12.47 -14.28
N ARG A 382 17.18 -13.64 -14.72
CA ARG A 382 17.02 -14.81 -13.85
C ARG A 382 18.32 -15.16 -13.10
N LYS A 383 19.45 -15.15 -13.78
CA LYS A 383 20.76 -15.42 -13.16
C LYS A 383 21.10 -14.43 -12.03
N TRP A 384 20.69 -13.17 -12.15
CA TRP A 384 20.91 -12.17 -11.10
C TRP A 384 19.91 -12.34 -9.94
N ALA A 385 18.70 -12.80 -10.25
CA ALA A 385 17.73 -13.16 -9.23
C ALA A 385 18.22 -14.37 -8.42
N GLU A 386 18.70 -15.41 -9.08
CA GLU A 386 19.25 -16.63 -8.45
C GLU A 386 20.50 -16.34 -7.57
N ALA A 387 21.20 -15.24 -7.81
CA ALA A 387 22.30 -14.79 -6.94
C ALA A 387 21.84 -14.09 -5.66
N GLN A 388 20.55 -13.80 -5.52
CA GLN A 388 19.99 -13.04 -4.39
C GLN A 388 18.81 -13.74 -3.71
N TYR A 389 18.18 -14.69 -4.39
CA TYR A 389 16.99 -15.43 -3.92
C TYR A 389 17.13 -16.92 -4.23
N ASN A 390 16.56 -17.74 -3.41
CA ASN A 390 16.35 -19.17 -3.67
C ASN A 390 15.18 -19.35 -4.67
N ILE A 391 15.45 -19.12 -5.96
CA ILE A 391 14.43 -19.20 -7.02
C ILE A 391 14.10 -20.67 -7.28
N VAL A 392 12.87 -21.07 -6.96
CA VAL A 392 12.33 -22.42 -7.19
C VAL A 392 11.22 -22.45 -8.23
N HIS A 393 10.66 -21.26 -8.59
CA HIS A 393 9.62 -21.10 -9.58
C HIS A 393 9.89 -19.82 -10.39
N TRP A 394 9.73 -19.91 -11.72
CA TRP A 394 9.99 -18.78 -12.62
C TRP A 394 9.07 -18.89 -13.82
N THR A 395 8.08 -18.04 -13.91
CA THR A 395 7.10 -18.00 -15.00
C THR A 395 7.22 -16.72 -15.78
N VAL A 396 7.39 -16.83 -17.09
CA VAL A 396 7.29 -15.68 -18.00
C VAL A 396 5.84 -15.61 -18.47
N MET A 397 5.16 -14.53 -18.10
CA MET A 397 3.75 -14.33 -18.41
C MET A 397 3.57 -13.92 -19.88
N PRO A 398 2.47 -14.36 -20.54
CA PRO A 398 2.21 -14.02 -21.93
C PRO A 398 1.79 -12.56 -22.15
N ARG A 399 1.25 -11.89 -21.12
CA ARG A 399 0.74 -10.53 -21.13
C ARG A 399 0.60 -9.99 -19.73
N GLY A 400 0.36 -8.68 -19.59
CA GLY A 400 0.18 -7.98 -18.34
C GLY A 400 1.38 -7.10 -17.97
N GLY A 401 1.17 -6.17 -17.06
CA GLY A 401 2.14 -5.20 -16.60
C GLY A 401 2.25 -5.16 -15.08
N HIS A 402 2.40 -3.95 -14.56
CA HIS A 402 2.70 -3.70 -13.15
C HIS A 402 1.56 -4.06 -12.20
N PHE A 403 0.33 -3.80 -12.60
CA PHE A 403 -0.87 -4.04 -11.79
C PHE A 403 -1.44 -5.45 -12.02
N ALA A 404 -0.59 -6.46 -11.87
CA ALA A 404 -0.85 -7.83 -12.28
C ALA A 404 -2.18 -8.41 -11.79
N ALA A 405 -2.57 -8.10 -10.54
CA ALA A 405 -3.82 -8.59 -9.94
C ALA A 405 -5.08 -7.99 -10.59
N LEU A 406 -4.99 -6.74 -11.08
CA LEU A 406 -6.07 -6.06 -11.79
C LEU A 406 -6.06 -6.38 -13.29
N GLU A 407 -4.86 -6.40 -13.91
CA GLU A 407 -4.72 -6.61 -15.35
C GLU A 407 -4.96 -8.06 -15.76
N GLN A 408 -4.44 -9.01 -15.00
CA GLN A 408 -4.41 -10.42 -15.30
C GLN A 408 -4.67 -11.29 -14.08
N PRO A 409 -5.84 -11.15 -13.41
CA PRO A 409 -6.15 -11.86 -12.17
C PRO A 409 -6.00 -13.37 -12.30
N ASP A 410 -6.47 -13.97 -13.40
CA ASP A 410 -6.41 -15.41 -13.62
C ASP A 410 -4.97 -15.93 -13.74
N LEU A 411 -4.11 -15.18 -14.45
CA LEU A 411 -2.70 -15.57 -14.62
C LEU A 411 -1.95 -15.49 -13.28
N LEU A 412 -2.19 -14.42 -12.51
CA LEU A 412 -1.54 -14.26 -11.21
C LEU A 412 -2.01 -15.33 -10.21
N VAL A 413 -3.31 -15.58 -10.13
CA VAL A 413 -3.89 -16.62 -9.27
C VAL A 413 -3.32 -17.99 -9.60
N GLN A 414 -3.26 -18.33 -10.90
CA GLN A 414 -2.73 -19.64 -11.32
C GLN A 414 -1.25 -19.77 -10.97
N ASP A 415 -0.45 -18.75 -11.18
CA ASP A 415 0.99 -18.79 -10.86
C ASP A 415 1.27 -18.89 -9.36
N ILE A 416 0.48 -18.20 -8.51
CA ILE A 416 0.53 -18.33 -7.06
C ILE A 416 0.24 -19.79 -6.65
N ARG A 417 -0.78 -20.41 -7.23
CA ARG A 417 -1.15 -21.80 -6.95
C ARG A 417 -0.06 -22.78 -7.39
N ASP A 418 0.48 -22.62 -8.60
CA ASP A 418 1.52 -23.50 -9.17
C ASP A 418 2.79 -23.42 -8.36
N PHE A 419 3.21 -22.21 -7.96
CA PHE A 419 4.34 -22.02 -7.05
C PHE A 419 4.12 -22.75 -5.73
N PHE A 420 2.94 -22.62 -5.16
CA PHE A 420 2.63 -23.21 -3.85
C PHE A 420 2.49 -24.72 -3.89
N ALA A 421 1.90 -25.26 -4.95
CA ALA A 421 1.81 -26.70 -5.14
C ALA A 421 3.21 -27.38 -5.14
N GLY A 422 4.22 -26.65 -5.60
CA GLY A 422 5.62 -27.09 -5.57
C GLY A 422 6.29 -27.07 -4.19
N LEU A 423 5.65 -26.47 -3.17
CA LEU A 423 6.21 -26.32 -1.81
C LEU A 423 5.56 -27.26 -0.77
N ARG A 424 4.53 -28.01 -1.16
CA ARG A 424 3.79 -28.97 -0.31
C ARG A 424 4.53 -30.27 -0.16
#